data_e6be37db75e31e9e06d6e081d9fd09cd
#
_entry.id   e6be37db75e31e9e06d6e081d9fd09cd
#
_cell.length_a   1.000
_cell.length_b   1.000
_cell.length_c   1.000
_cell.angle_alpha   90.00
_cell.angle_beta   90.00
_cell.angle_gamma   90.00
#
_symmetry.space_group_name_H-M   'P 1'
#
loop_
_entity.id
_entity.type
_entity.pdbx_description
1 polymer ?
#
loop_
_entity_poly.entity_id
_entity_poly.type
_entity_poly.pdbx_seq_one_letter_code
_entity_poly.pdbx_strand_id
1 'polypeptide(L)'
;MNMTQTNRVFAVLNKNTPDRTPIFEYVLLNPLASIFAGREFLHYDNEHGGFLSYAKDQGLQKAVRRYARDRAKISHLLGHDMMYVIPNPVLDRKQKLTYPDYNKECDRDDPVSLIETRNKYCRFSIEHETADEQAMLVYEYIREELAVYGIEMPFFAPAYSHGIGVDVDLMQAMAIAPDVTAENFCLHTEMAKKQIDAYIAHNIKIIGVGGDFAGNRPLISPKMYREQIMPEVKKTADYIRSKGAYSVNASDGDLWSVIDDFLVGCGVDAYMEIDRHAGMELAKLIGRFGKQFTFFGDIDCGNTLSFSSPDEIRKDVLRCLEEGRAGSHIFTPGNAITSSIPLENYLAMVNGYREYWGLDILKI
;
A
#
# COMPACT_ATOMS: atom_id res chain seq x y z
N MET A 1 -20.86 -22.49 2.97
CA MET A 1 -20.01 -22.63 1.76
C MET A 1 -18.79 -21.79 1.97
N ASN A 2 -17.60 -22.30 1.70
CA ASN A 2 -16.38 -21.50 1.77
C ASN A 2 -16.37 -20.48 0.62
N MET A 3 -16.13 -19.22 0.94
CA MET A 3 -15.97 -18.15 -0.07
C MET A 3 -14.65 -18.32 -0.82
N THR A 4 -14.60 -17.89 -2.08
CA THR A 4 -13.32 -17.67 -2.78
C THR A 4 -12.59 -16.49 -2.15
N GLN A 5 -11.28 -16.35 -2.41
CA GLN A 5 -10.47 -15.22 -1.96
C GLN A 5 -11.11 -13.90 -2.40
N THR A 6 -11.42 -13.79 -3.68
CA THR A 6 -12.07 -12.60 -4.27
C THR A 6 -13.39 -12.26 -3.57
N ASN A 7 -14.27 -13.23 -3.38
CA ASN A 7 -15.58 -13.01 -2.75
C ASN A 7 -15.43 -12.59 -1.28
N ARG A 8 -14.45 -13.15 -0.56
CA ARG A 8 -14.17 -12.83 0.84
C ARG A 8 -13.72 -11.38 1.01
N VAL A 9 -12.75 -10.92 0.19
CA VAL A 9 -12.25 -9.55 0.25
C VAL A 9 -13.34 -8.55 -0.12
N PHE A 10 -14.06 -8.77 -1.22
CA PHE A 10 -15.14 -7.85 -1.62
C PHE A 10 -16.36 -7.90 -0.69
N ALA A 11 -16.63 -9.02 -0.01
CA ALA A 11 -17.64 -9.04 1.05
C ALA A 11 -17.30 -8.01 2.14
N VAL A 12 -16.06 -8.02 2.63
CA VAL A 12 -15.61 -7.08 3.67
C VAL A 12 -15.63 -5.63 3.17
N LEU A 13 -15.12 -5.37 1.95
CA LEU A 13 -15.16 -4.02 1.39
C LEU A 13 -16.60 -3.49 1.21
N ASN A 14 -17.55 -4.39 0.94
CA ASN A 14 -19.00 -4.09 0.87
C ASN A 14 -19.72 -4.17 2.22
N LYS A 15 -18.99 -4.25 3.35
CA LYS A 15 -19.54 -4.32 4.72
C LYS A 15 -20.43 -5.54 4.96
N ASN A 16 -20.20 -6.62 4.21
CA ASN A 16 -20.82 -7.91 4.41
C ASN A 16 -19.91 -8.83 5.23
N THR A 17 -20.50 -9.76 5.98
CA THR A 17 -19.76 -10.72 6.79
C THR A 17 -19.11 -11.79 5.91
N PRO A 18 -17.79 -11.97 5.93
CA PRO A 18 -17.10 -13.06 5.26
C PRO A 18 -17.21 -14.36 6.06
N ASP A 19 -16.85 -15.49 5.45
CA ASP A 19 -16.72 -16.78 6.14
C ASP A 19 -15.55 -16.83 7.15
N ARG A 20 -14.50 -16.03 6.91
CA ARG A 20 -13.39 -15.71 7.81
C ARG A 20 -12.82 -14.35 7.48
N THR A 21 -12.12 -13.70 8.41
CA THR A 21 -11.40 -12.46 8.15
C THR A 21 -10.39 -12.68 7.01
N PRO A 22 -10.39 -11.87 5.92
CA PRO A 22 -9.36 -11.97 4.90
C PRO A 22 -7.98 -11.66 5.47
N ILE A 23 -6.95 -12.29 4.88
CA ILE A 23 -5.54 -12.08 5.24
C ILE A 23 -4.69 -11.74 4.02
N PHE A 24 -3.75 -10.84 4.17
CA PHE A 24 -2.69 -10.56 3.18
C PHE A 24 -1.45 -9.97 3.83
N GLU A 25 -0.38 -9.89 3.06
CA GLU A 25 0.83 -9.14 3.41
C GLU A 25 0.96 -7.89 2.53
N TYR A 26 1.19 -6.75 3.17
CA TYR A 26 1.46 -5.50 2.46
C TYR A 26 2.79 -5.59 1.70
N VAL A 27 3.89 -5.73 2.42
CA VAL A 27 5.23 -5.94 1.85
C VAL A 27 5.95 -6.98 2.68
N LEU A 28 6.48 -8.01 2.03
CA LEU A 28 7.31 -9.05 2.64
C LEU A 28 8.72 -8.99 2.06
N LEU A 29 9.69 -8.56 2.88
CA LEU A 29 11.09 -8.40 2.47
C LEU A 29 11.95 -9.64 2.80
N ASN A 30 13.17 -9.66 2.27
CA ASN A 30 14.18 -10.64 2.64
C ASN A 30 14.64 -10.46 4.10
N PRO A 31 15.01 -11.53 4.82
CA PRO A 31 15.18 -12.90 4.31
C PRO A 31 13.91 -13.73 4.19
N LEU A 32 12.80 -13.32 4.79
CA LEU A 32 11.56 -14.12 4.86
C LEU A 32 11.00 -14.43 3.48
N ALA A 33 10.95 -13.44 2.57
CA ALA A 33 10.49 -13.66 1.20
C ALA A 33 11.30 -14.77 0.50
N SER A 34 12.62 -14.81 0.68
CA SER A 34 13.49 -15.85 0.12
C SER A 34 13.27 -17.21 0.74
N ILE A 35 13.02 -17.29 2.04
CA ILE A 35 12.70 -18.54 2.75
C ILE A 35 11.42 -19.15 2.17
N PHE A 36 10.34 -18.38 2.05
CA PHE A 36 9.08 -18.85 1.51
C PHE A 36 9.13 -19.16 0.00
N ALA A 37 9.88 -18.37 -0.77
CA ALA A 37 10.13 -18.65 -2.17
C ALA A 37 10.95 -19.94 -2.36
N GLY A 38 11.79 -20.33 -1.37
CA GLY A 38 12.76 -21.43 -1.45
C GLY A 38 13.96 -21.10 -2.32
N ARG A 39 14.22 -19.84 -2.56
CA ARG A 39 15.35 -19.28 -3.32
C ARG A 39 15.44 -17.78 -3.08
N GLU A 40 16.54 -17.17 -3.53
CA GLU A 40 16.68 -15.71 -3.52
C GLU A 40 15.48 -15.03 -4.18
N PHE A 41 14.75 -14.22 -3.42
CA PHE A 41 13.64 -13.44 -3.91
C PHE A 41 14.12 -12.12 -4.51
N LEU A 42 13.65 -11.80 -5.72
CA LEU A 42 14.02 -10.59 -6.44
C LEU A 42 13.09 -9.43 -6.07
N HIS A 43 13.54 -8.52 -5.22
CA HIS A 43 12.81 -7.27 -4.97
C HIS A 43 13.02 -6.26 -6.09
N TYR A 44 12.05 -5.34 -6.24
CA TYR A 44 12.11 -4.25 -7.21
C TYR A 44 13.00 -3.09 -6.76
N ASP A 45 13.20 -2.93 -5.44
CA ASP A 45 14.07 -1.89 -4.92
C ASP A 45 15.55 -2.23 -5.12
N ASN A 46 16.39 -1.18 -5.11
CA ASN A 46 17.83 -1.34 -5.33
C ASN A 46 18.58 -1.82 -4.08
N GLU A 47 17.99 -1.66 -2.89
CA GLU A 47 18.66 -2.02 -1.62
C GLU A 47 18.59 -3.51 -1.32
N HIS A 48 17.43 -4.13 -1.62
CA HIS A 48 17.17 -5.54 -1.31
C HIS A 48 17.13 -6.42 -2.59
N GLY A 49 17.34 -5.85 -3.72
CA GLY A 49 16.93 -6.08 -5.06
C GLY A 49 17.33 -7.29 -5.80
N GLY A 50 18.30 -7.18 -6.64
CA GLY A 50 18.60 -8.19 -7.65
C GLY A 50 17.66 -8.19 -8.87
N PHE A 51 16.43 -7.63 -8.80
CA PHE A 51 15.52 -7.65 -9.94
C PHE A 51 16.08 -6.94 -11.17
N LEU A 52 16.57 -5.70 -11.02
CA LEU A 52 17.11 -4.94 -12.15
C LEU A 52 18.37 -5.59 -12.74
N SER A 53 19.25 -6.13 -11.90
CA SER A 53 20.43 -6.86 -12.36
C SER A 53 20.04 -8.12 -13.14
N TYR A 54 19.11 -8.90 -12.59
CA TYR A 54 18.60 -10.09 -13.26
C TYR A 54 17.87 -9.76 -14.57
N ALA A 55 17.09 -8.67 -14.59
CA ALA A 55 16.36 -8.23 -15.78
C ALA A 55 17.31 -7.74 -16.89
N LYS A 56 18.41 -7.08 -16.55
CA LYS A 56 19.46 -6.69 -17.52
C LYS A 56 20.16 -7.89 -18.13
N ASP A 57 20.41 -8.94 -17.33
CA ASP A 57 21.09 -10.15 -17.77
C ASP A 57 20.17 -11.11 -18.55
N GLN A 58 18.97 -11.38 -18.03
CA GLN A 58 18.05 -12.40 -18.51
C GLN A 58 16.86 -11.87 -19.33
N GLY A 59 16.68 -10.56 -19.37
CA GLY A 59 15.54 -9.87 -19.99
C GLY A 59 14.36 -9.64 -19.04
N LEU A 60 13.66 -8.51 -19.28
CA LEU A 60 12.59 -8.03 -18.41
C LEU A 60 11.47 -9.07 -18.21
N GLN A 61 10.99 -9.68 -19.28
CA GLN A 61 9.89 -10.66 -19.19
C GLN A 61 10.24 -11.85 -18.30
N LYS A 62 11.47 -12.38 -18.40
CA LYS A 62 11.92 -13.49 -17.54
C LYS A 62 12.01 -13.07 -16.09
N ALA A 63 12.48 -11.84 -15.82
CA ALA A 63 12.55 -11.29 -14.47
C ALA A 63 11.15 -11.12 -13.85
N VAL A 64 10.20 -10.54 -14.58
CA VAL A 64 8.83 -10.37 -14.12
C VAL A 64 8.14 -11.71 -13.89
N ARG A 65 8.34 -12.72 -14.79
CA ARG A 65 7.80 -14.07 -14.59
C ARG A 65 8.38 -14.76 -13.36
N ARG A 66 9.69 -14.62 -13.13
CA ARG A 66 10.32 -15.16 -11.93
C ARG A 66 9.73 -14.54 -10.67
N TYR A 67 9.62 -13.22 -10.63
CA TYR A 67 9.00 -12.50 -9.54
C TYR A 67 7.54 -12.93 -9.33
N ALA A 68 6.75 -12.99 -10.39
CA ALA A 68 5.35 -13.40 -10.35
C ALA A 68 5.16 -14.82 -9.78
N ARG A 69 6.00 -15.76 -10.21
CA ARG A 69 5.99 -17.15 -9.70
C ARG A 69 6.28 -17.21 -8.21
N ASP A 70 7.30 -16.47 -7.76
CA ASP A 70 7.68 -16.44 -6.35
C ASP A 70 6.57 -15.80 -5.51
N ARG A 71 5.97 -14.69 -5.96
CA ARG A 71 4.83 -14.04 -5.29
C ARG A 71 3.60 -14.96 -5.21
N ALA A 72 3.26 -15.65 -6.30
CA ALA A 72 2.13 -16.60 -6.31
C ALA A 72 2.38 -17.78 -5.36
N LYS A 73 3.60 -18.34 -5.36
CA LYS A 73 4.00 -19.42 -4.45
C LYS A 73 3.89 -18.99 -2.98
N ILE A 74 4.46 -17.82 -2.63
CA ILE A 74 4.40 -17.25 -1.28
C ILE A 74 2.94 -17.06 -0.86
N SER A 75 2.13 -16.43 -1.70
CA SER A 75 0.74 -16.14 -1.41
C SER A 75 -0.11 -17.41 -1.22
N HIS A 76 0.13 -18.43 -2.05
CA HIS A 76 -0.49 -19.75 -1.89
C HIS A 76 -0.10 -20.42 -0.57
N LEU A 77 1.19 -20.44 -0.24
CA LEU A 77 1.73 -21.04 0.98
C LEU A 77 1.16 -20.39 2.24
N LEU A 78 1.13 -19.05 2.26
CA LEU A 78 0.65 -18.26 3.40
C LEU A 78 -0.89 -18.21 3.48
N GLY A 79 -1.59 -18.53 2.40
CA GLY A 79 -3.05 -18.56 2.34
C GLY A 79 -3.69 -17.18 2.21
N HIS A 80 -3.01 -16.27 1.50
CA HIS A 80 -3.50 -14.90 1.29
C HIS A 80 -4.80 -14.86 0.50
N ASP A 81 -5.63 -13.87 0.80
CA ASP A 81 -6.90 -13.59 0.12
C ASP A 81 -6.80 -12.43 -0.87
N MET A 82 -5.74 -11.64 -0.78
CA MET A 82 -5.44 -10.47 -1.60
C MET A 82 -3.92 -10.33 -1.72
N MET A 83 -3.44 -9.64 -2.75
CA MET A 83 -2.02 -9.36 -2.91
C MET A 83 -1.80 -7.89 -3.21
N TYR A 84 -0.93 -7.24 -2.44
CA TYR A 84 -0.40 -5.91 -2.77
C TYR A 84 0.64 -6.05 -3.88
N VAL A 85 0.44 -5.36 -4.99
CA VAL A 85 1.30 -5.46 -6.17
C VAL A 85 1.59 -4.07 -6.72
N ILE A 86 2.86 -3.72 -6.80
CA ILE A 86 3.32 -2.51 -7.48
C ILE A 86 3.68 -2.83 -8.94
N PRO A 87 3.53 -1.91 -9.89
CA PRO A 87 3.99 -2.09 -11.26
C PRO A 87 5.46 -2.48 -11.32
N ASN A 88 5.84 -3.35 -12.24
CA ASN A 88 7.23 -3.75 -12.36
C ASN A 88 8.11 -2.64 -12.95
N PRO A 89 9.39 -2.54 -12.55
CA PRO A 89 10.35 -1.66 -13.19
C PRO A 89 10.48 -1.96 -14.69
N VAL A 90 10.70 -0.93 -15.49
CA VAL A 90 10.93 -1.01 -16.94
C VAL A 90 12.37 -0.61 -17.23
N LEU A 91 13.10 -1.44 -18.00
CA LEU A 91 14.50 -1.20 -18.32
C LEU A 91 14.68 -0.09 -19.36
N ASP A 92 13.89 -0.19 -20.43
CA ASP A 92 13.92 0.74 -21.54
C ASP A 92 12.49 1.25 -21.77
N ARG A 93 12.20 2.46 -21.35
CA ARG A 93 10.91 3.08 -21.66
C ARG A 93 10.82 3.28 -23.16
N LYS A 94 9.73 2.82 -23.77
CA LYS A 94 9.46 3.01 -25.22
C LYS A 94 9.45 4.48 -25.58
N GLN A 95 8.98 5.32 -24.68
CA GLN A 95 8.96 6.78 -24.83
C GLN A 95 10.17 7.36 -24.09
N LYS A 96 11.22 7.74 -24.84
CA LYS A 96 12.34 8.53 -24.30
C LYS A 96 11.96 10.01 -24.38
N LEU A 97 11.45 10.54 -23.29
CA LEU A 97 11.18 11.96 -23.16
C LEU A 97 12.46 12.69 -22.76
N THR A 98 12.73 13.81 -23.41
CA THR A 98 13.75 14.75 -22.98
C THR A 98 13.07 15.83 -22.16
N TYR A 99 13.27 15.79 -20.84
CA TYR A 99 12.75 16.82 -19.96
C TYR A 99 13.53 18.13 -20.14
N PRO A 100 12.85 19.27 -20.18
CA PRO A 100 13.52 20.55 -20.04
C PRO A 100 14.27 20.63 -18.71
N ASP A 101 15.41 21.30 -18.72
CA ASP A 101 16.20 21.48 -17.49
C ASP A 101 15.67 22.69 -16.69
N TYR A 102 14.60 22.44 -15.93
CA TYR A 102 13.99 23.46 -15.07
C TYR A 102 14.86 23.82 -13.84
N ASN A 103 15.91 23.01 -13.55
CA ASN A 103 16.81 23.29 -12.43
C ASN A 103 17.73 24.50 -12.68
N LYS A 104 17.85 24.97 -13.92
CA LYS A 104 18.68 26.15 -14.23
C LYS A 104 18.23 27.42 -13.53
N GLU A 105 16.93 27.55 -13.26
CA GLU A 105 16.29 28.71 -12.64
C GLU A 105 15.88 28.42 -11.19
N CYS A 106 16.18 27.24 -10.68
CA CYS A 106 15.80 26.81 -9.34
C CYS A 106 16.79 27.35 -8.31
N ASP A 107 16.30 28.11 -7.35
CA ASP A 107 17.03 28.39 -6.11
C ASP A 107 16.85 27.17 -5.17
N ARG A 108 17.94 26.44 -4.96
CA ARG A 108 17.94 25.20 -4.17
C ARG A 108 17.87 25.45 -2.66
N ASP A 109 18.15 26.67 -2.21
CA ASP A 109 18.06 27.06 -0.81
C ASP A 109 16.68 27.64 -0.46
N ASP A 110 15.82 27.86 -1.47
CA ASP A 110 14.44 28.31 -1.30
C ASP A 110 13.45 27.13 -1.51
N PRO A 111 12.75 26.69 -0.44
CA PRO A 111 11.78 25.60 -0.53
C PRO A 111 10.63 25.89 -1.50
N VAL A 112 10.25 27.17 -1.68
CA VAL A 112 9.19 27.55 -2.63
C VAL A 112 9.65 27.33 -4.05
N SER A 113 10.85 27.81 -4.39
CA SER A 113 11.47 27.63 -5.71
C SER A 113 11.63 26.14 -6.07
N LEU A 114 11.97 25.30 -5.08
CA LEU A 114 12.04 23.85 -5.26
C LEU A 114 10.69 23.25 -5.65
N ILE A 115 9.61 23.62 -4.94
CA ILE A 115 8.27 23.09 -5.25
C ILE A 115 7.74 23.63 -6.58
N GLU A 116 7.95 24.92 -6.91
CA GLU A 116 7.63 25.46 -8.24
C GLU A 116 8.34 24.71 -9.37
N THR A 117 9.60 24.36 -9.14
CA THR A 117 10.39 23.57 -10.10
C THR A 117 9.81 22.16 -10.25
N ARG A 118 9.45 21.49 -9.14
CA ARG A 118 8.72 20.20 -9.19
C ARG A 118 7.40 20.33 -9.95
N ASN A 119 6.65 21.41 -9.75
CA ASN A 119 5.38 21.66 -10.46
C ASN A 119 5.60 21.76 -11.99
N LYS A 120 6.69 22.40 -12.44
CA LYS A 120 7.06 22.43 -13.86
C LYS A 120 7.31 21.03 -14.43
N TYR A 121 8.04 20.17 -13.71
CA TYR A 121 8.26 18.78 -14.11
C TYR A 121 6.96 17.95 -14.12
N CYS A 122 6.12 18.12 -13.10
CA CYS A 122 4.81 17.43 -13.06
C CYS A 122 3.92 17.82 -14.25
N ARG A 123 3.82 19.10 -14.59
CA ARG A 123 3.05 19.55 -15.76
C ARG A 123 3.58 18.93 -17.05
N PHE A 124 4.90 18.95 -17.24
CA PHE A 124 5.52 18.32 -18.40
C PHE A 124 5.21 16.81 -18.48
N SER A 125 5.32 16.10 -17.35
CA SER A 125 4.98 14.68 -17.26
C SER A 125 3.49 14.42 -17.59
N ILE A 126 2.58 15.23 -17.06
CA ILE A 126 1.15 15.13 -17.33
C ILE A 126 0.85 15.30 -18.83
N GLU A 127 1.52 16.23 -19.50
CA GLU A 127 1.29 16.51 -20.93
C GLU A 127 1.87 15.43 -21.85
N HIS A 128 3.02 14.86 -21.48
CA HIS A 128 3.85 14.08 -22.41
C HIS A 128 3.99 12.60 -22.04
N GLU A 129 3.85 12.21 -20.76
CA GLU A 129 3.99 10.81 -20.37
C GLU A 129 2.68 10.04 -20.53
N THR A 130 2.80 8.83 -21.03
CA THR A 130 1.73 7.82 -21.06
C THR A 130 2.10 6.65 -20.13
N ALA A 131 1.10 5.93 -19.64
CA ALA A 131 1.34 4.70 -18.90
C ALA A 131 2.13 3.70 -19.76
N ASP A 132 3.15 3.08 -19.17
CA ASP A 132 3.94 2.07 -19.87
C ASP A 132 3.35 0.68 -19.60
N GLU A 133 2.76 0.08 -20.65
CA GLU A 133 2.16 -1.26 -20.59
C GLU A 133 3.15 -2.33 -20.12
N GLN A 134 4.46 -2.12 -20.33
CA GLN A 134 5.47 -3.06 -19.82
C GLN A 134 5.55 -3.07 -18.29
N ALA A 135 5.19 -1.97 -17.64
CA ALA A 135 5.13 -1.90 -16.18
C ALA A 135 3.95 -2.71 -15.60
N MET A 136 2.96 -3.05 -16.43
CA MET A 136 1.77 -3.77 -16.03
C MET A 136 1.88 -5.30 -16.20
N LEU A 137 2.96 -5.81 -16.80
CA LEU A 137 3.17 -7.25 -17.04
C LEU A 137 3.11 -8.08 -15.75
N VAL A 138 3.52 -7.53 -14.63
CA VAL A 138 3.50 -8.22 -13.33
C VAL A 138 2.09 -8.70 -12.96
N TYR A 139 1.07 -7.92 -13.25
CA TYR A 139 -0.32 -8.26 -12.90
C TYR A 139 -0.83 -9.45 -13.71
N GLU A 140 -0.49 -9.50 -15.00
CA GLU A 140 -0.85 -10.62 -15.87
C GLU A 140 -0.12 -11.90 -15.45
N TYR A 141 1.18 -11.82 -15.25
CA TYR A 141 1.98 -12.98 -14.90
C TYR A 141 1.65 -13.53 -13.51
N ILE A 142 1.34 -12.67 -12.53
CA ILE A 142 0.88 -13.17 -11.22
C ILE A 142 -0.46 -13.90 -11.35
N ARG A 143 -1.41 -13.42 -12.17
CA ARG A 143 -2.69 -14.14 -12.40
C ARG A 143 -2.45 -15.51 -13.03
N GLU A 144 -1.58 -15.59 -14.05
CA GLU A 144 -1.20 -16.85 -14.67
C GLU A 144 -0.60 -17.84 -13.66
N GLU A 145 0.33 -17.38 -12.83
CA GLU A 145 0.99 -18.21 -11.82
C GLU A 145 0.05 -18.61 -10.65
N LEU A 146 -0.88 -17.74 -10.25
CA LEU A 146 -1.93 -18.07 -9.25
C LEU A 146 -2.91 -19.12 -9.79
N ALA A 147 -3.23 -19.06 -11.09
CA ALA A 147 -4.11 -20.04 -11.73
C ALA A 147 -3.54 -21.47 -11.67
N VAL A 148 -2.20 -21.64 -11.62
CA VAL A 148 -1.56 -22.95 -11.41
C VAL A 148 -1.98 -23.59 -10.08
N TYR A 149 -2.29 -22.78 -9.07
CA TYR A 149 -2.78 -23.21 -7.75
C TYR A 149 -4.31 -23.20 -7.65
N GLY A 150 -5.03 -22.89 -8.74
CA GLY A 150 -6.48 -22.73 -8.73
C GLY A 150 -6.96 -21.53 -7.91
N ILE A 151 -6.13 -20.50 -7.77
CA ILE A 151 -6.39 -19.30 -6.96
C ILE A 151 -6.74 -18.13 -7.88
N GLU A 152 -7.86 -17.48 -7.53
CA GLU A 152 -8.24 -16.17 -8.04
C GLU A 152 -8.40 -15.21 -6.87
N MET A 153 -7.56 -14.15 -6.83
CA MET A 153 -7.62 -13.16 -5.78
C MET A 153 -7.50 -11.73 -6.34
N PRO A 154 -8.06 -10.72 -5.67
CA PRO A 154 -7.93 -9.33 -6.08
C PRO A 154 -6.52 -8.82 -5.80
N PHE A 155 -6.10 -7.85 -6.61
CA PHE A 155 -4.87 -7.08 -6.37
C PHE A 155 -5.21 -5.73 -5.77
N PHE A 156 -4.34 -5.31 -4.87
CA PHE A 156 -4.27 -3.98 -4.29
C PHE A 156 -3.05 -3.27 -4.87
N ALA A 157 -3.24 -2.11 -5.49
CA ALA A 157 -2.16 -1.37 -6.17
C ALA A 157 -2.03 0.07 -5.64
N PRO A 158 -0.80 0.62 -5.56
CA PRO A 158 -0.57 1.95 -5.02
C PRO A 158 -0.80 3.05 -6.06
N ALA A 159 -1.56 4.08 -5.67
CA ALA A 159 -1.58 5.39 -6.31
C ALA A 159 -1.35 6.49 -5.26
N TYR A 160 -0.50 6.21 -4.26
CA TYR A 160 -0.12 7.15 -3.22
C TYR A 160 0.60 8.35 -3.82
N SER A 161 0.08 9.54 -3.62
CA SER A 161 0.55 10.75 -4.29
C SER A 161 0.45 12.01 -3.43
N HIS A 162 -0.04 11.92 -2.21
CA HIS A 162 -0.29 13.05 -1.34
C HIS A 162 0.40 12.95 0.03
N GLY A 163 1.34 12.03 0.17
CA GLY A 163 2.21 11.96 1.32
C GLY A 163 3.22 13.11 1.34
N ILE A 164 3.62 13.52 2.52
CA ILE A 164 4.71 14.49 2.70
C ILE A 164 5.99 13.82 3.19
N GLY A 165 5.88 12.61 3.78
CA GLY A 165 7.01 11.82 4.27
C GLY A 165 7.94 12.66 5.17
N VAL A 166 9.21 12.66 4.83
CA VAL A 166 10.25 13.47 5.49
C VAL A 166 10.69 14.66 4.64
N ASP A 167 9.88 15.12 3.68
CA ASP A 167 10.20 16.24 2.79
C ASP A 167 10.06 17.58 3.52
N VAL A 168 11.18 18.03 4.09
CA VAL A 168 11.26 19.29 4.86
C VAL A 168 10.94 20.51 3.99
N ASP A 169 11.38 20.52 2.73
CA ASP A 169 11.13 21.63 1.79
C ASP A 169 9.64 21.74 1.48
N LEU A 170 8.96 20.60 1.26
CA LEU A 170 7.52 20.59 1.05
C LEU A 170 6.77 21.10 2.29
N MET A 171 7.15 20.66 3.50
CA MET A 171 6.51 21.10 4.75
C MET A 171 6.73 22.62 4.99
N GLN A 172 7.91 23.14 4.68
CA GLN A 172 8.19 24.58 4.78
C GLN A 172 7.36 25.36 3.75
N ALA A 173 7.36 24.92 2.49
CA ALA A 173 6.56 25.53 1.44
C ALA A 173 5.04 25.51 1.77
N MET A 174 4.54 24.43 2.36
CA MET A 174 3.14 24.36 2.82
C MET A 174 2.79 25.46 3.83
N ALA A 175 3.74 25.90 4.64
CA ALA A 175 3.53 26.95 5.63
C ALA A 175 3.62 28.38 5.05
N ILE A 176 4.53 28.61 4.09
CA ILE A 176 4.86 29.95 3.61
C ILE A 176 4.28 30.28 2.23
N ALA A 177 3.99 29.29 1.41
CA ALA A 177 3.43 29.41 0.06
C ALA A 177 2.35 28.36 -0.22
N PRO A 178 1.21 28.38 0.50
CA PRO A 178 0.19 27.34 0.40
C PRO A 178 -0.40 27.18 -1.00
N ASP A 179 -0.43 28.23 -1.81
CA ASP A 179 -0.94 28.15 -3.19
C ASP A 179 -0.03 27.31 -4.09
N VAL A 180 1.30 27.42 -3.90
CA VAL A 180 2.29 26.64 -4.67
C VAL A 180 2.21 25.16 -4.32
N THR A 181 2.02 24.84 -3.04
CA THR A 181 1.87 23.44 -2.59
C THR A 181 0.49 22.86 -2.92
N ALA A 182 -0.57 23.65 -2.88
CA ALA A 182 -1.88 23.22 -3.35
C ALA A 182 -1.85 22.85 -4.84
N GLU A 183 -1.13 23.63 -5.65
CA GLU A 183 -0.89 23.28 -7.06
C GLU A 183 -0.10 21.96 -7.18
N ASN A 184 0.95 21.77 -6.37
CA ASN A 184 1.72 20.52 -6.36
C ASN A 184 0.83 19.31 -6.10
N PHE A 185 0.01 19.34 -5.05
CA PHE A 185 -0.92 18.25 -4.75
C PHE A 185 -1.97 18.04 -5.86
N CYS A 186 -2.47 19.12 -6.48
CA CYS A 186 -3.38 19.04 -7.62
C CYS A 186 -2.73 18.32 -8.82
N LEU A 187 -1.48 18.65 -9.15
CA LEU A 187 -0.73 18.00 -10.22
C LEU A 187 -0.50 16.51 -9.92
N HIS A 188 -0.19 16.19 -8.66
CA HIS A 188 -0.07 14.79 -8.24
C HIS A 188 -1.40 14.02 -8.38
N THR A 189 -2.55 14.65 -8.13
CA THR A 189 -3.86 14.07 -8.42
C THR A 189 -4.01 13.72 -9.89
N GLU A 190 -3.63 14.61 -10.81
CA GLU A 190 -3.74 14.35 -12.25
C GLU A 190 -2.79 13.22 -12.71
N MET A 191 -1.58 13.14 -12.14
CA MET A 191 -0.67 12.02 -12.39
C MET A 191 -1.26 10.70 -11.85
N ALA A 192 -1.82 10.71 -10.63
CA ALA A 192 -2.46 9.54 -10.03
C ALA A 192 -3.62 9.02 -10.88
N LYS A 193 -4.45 9.90 -11.48
CA LYS A 193 -5.55 9.47 -12.36
C LYS A 193 -5.07 8.66 -13.56
N LYS A 194 -3.94 9.02 -14.18
CA LYS A 194 -3.36 8.24 -15.27
C LYS A 194 -2.96 6.83 -14.81
N GLN A 195 -2.35 6.74 -13.64
CA GLN A 195 -1.97 5.46 -13.05
C GLN A 195 -3.21 4.62 -12.68
N ILE A 196 -4.25 5.26 -12.14
CA ILE A 196 -5.53 4.63 -11.80
C ILE A 196 -6.19 4.08 -13.08
N ASP A 197 -6.22 4.82 -14.17
CA ASP A 197 -6.77 4.34 -15.45
C ASP A 197 -6.04 3.08 -15.95
N ALA A 198 -4.71 3.04 -15.83
CA ALA A 198 -3.93 1.84 -16.16
C ALA A 198 -4.32 0.65 -15.25
N TYR A 199 -4.49 0.87 -13.95
CA TYR A 199 -4.95 -0.18 -13.04
C TYR A 199 -6.33 -0.71 -13.39
N ILE A 200 -7.28 0.18 -13.67
CA ILE A 200 -8.64 -0.20 -14.07
C ILE A 200 -8.64 -1.00 -15.36
N ALA A 201 -7.84 -0.60 -16.37
CA ALA A 201 -7.67 -1.35 -17.62
C ALA A 201 -7.19 -2.79 -17.39
N HIS A 202 -6.37 -3.02 -16.35
CA HIS A 202 -5.90 -4.33 -15.92
C HIS A 202 -6.77 -4.99 -14.83
N ASN A 203 -8.03 -4.56 -14.67
CA ASN A 203 -8.99 -5.11 -13.69
C ASN A 203 -8.50 -5.09 -12.23
N ILE A 204 -7.79 -4.04 -11.84
CA ILE A 204 -7.38 -3.81 -10.45
C ILE A 204 -8.39 -2.85 -9.84
N LYS A 205 -9.05 -3.28 -8.74
CA LYS A 205 -10.17 -2.57 -8.13
C LYS A 205 -9.96 -2.15 -6.68
N ILE A 206 -8.77 -2.35 -6.13
CA ILE A 206 -8.40 -1.87 -4.79
C ILE A 206 -7.17 -1.00 -4.97
N ILE A 207 -7.28 0.29 -4.66
CA ILE A 207 -6.27 1.27 -5.03
C ILE A 207 -5.93 2.15 -3.83
N GLY A 208 -4.64 2.24 -3.51
CA GLY A 208 -4.12 3.06 -2.44
C GLY A 208 -4.10 4.54 -2.81
N VAL A 209 -4.50 5.41 -1.88
CA VAL A 209 -4.49 6.86 -2.01
C VAL A 209 -3.84 7.51 -0.79
N GLY A 210 -3.64 8.81 -0.81
CA GLY A 210 -3.02 9.54 0.30
C GLY A 210 -1.52 9.34 0.35
N GLY A 211 -1.01 8.90 1.47
CA GLY A 211 0.40 8.69 1.79
C GLY A 211 0.77 9.35 3.12
N ASP A 212 1.94 9.03 3.65
CA ASP A 212 2.38 9.39 4.99
C ASP A 212 2.51 10.89 5.23
N PHE A 213 1.93 11.36 6.32
CA PHE A 213 2.04 12.73 6.79
C PHE A 213 2.15 12.83 8.33
N ALA A 214 2.28 11.70 8.99
CA ALA A 214 2.40 11.60 10.43
C ALA A 214 3.55 10.64 10.81
N GLY A 215 3.95 10.72 12.06
CA GLY A 215 4.79 9.80 12.77
C GLY A 215 4.16 9.60 14.15
N ASN A 216 4.92 9.54 15.26
CA ASN A 216 4.34 9.53 16.60
C ASN A 216 3.42 10.73 16.89
N ARG A 217 3.49 11.75 16.04
CA ARG A 217 2.59 12.92 15.98
C ARG A 217 2.43 13.34 14.52
N PRO A 218 1.32 14.00 14.13
CA PRO A 218 1.20 14.60 12.83
C PRO A 218 2.36 15.59 12.56
N LEU A 219 2.97 15.51 11.38
CA LEU A 219 4.07 16.40 10.97
C LEU A 219 3.56 17.79 10.54
N ILE A 220 2.28 17.89 10.22
CA ILE A 220 1.58 19.12 9.84
C ILE A 220 0.36 19.35 10.72
N SER A 221 -0.13 20.58 10.77
CA SER A 221 -1.35 20.88 11.53
C SER A 221 -2.60 20.27 10.89
N PRO A 222 -3.65 19.95 11.67
CA PRO A 222 -4.94 19.52 11.12
C PRO A 222 -5.52 20.52 10.10
N LYS A 223 -5.27 21.81 10.28
CA LYS A 223 -5.68 22.85 9.34
C LYS A 223 -4.98 22.67 7.98
N MET A 224 -3.67 22.48 7.97
CA MET A 224 -2.90 22.28 6.73
C MET A 224 -3.35 21.01 6.02
N TYR A 225 -3.57 19.90 6.74
CA TYR A 225 -4.12 18.67 6.17
C TYR A 225 -5.45 18.92 5.47
N ARG A 226 -6.38 19.56 6.17
CA ARG A 226 -7.74 19.85 5.68
C ARG A 226 -7.77 20.79 4.48
N GLU A 227 -6.88 21.77 4.44
CA GLU A 227 -6.85 22.77 3.38
C GLU A 227 -6.07 22.34 2.14
N GLN A 228 -5.00 21.55 2.29
CA GLN A 228 -4.08 21.27 1.19
C GLN A 228 -4.10 19.80 0.72
N ILE A 229 -4.23 18.82 1.63
CA ILE A 229 -4.12 17.40 1.29
C ILE A 229 -5.51 16.76 1.10
N MET A 230 -6.39 16.90 2.08
CA MET A 230 -7.69 16.26 2.08
C MET A 230 -8.51 16.50 0.79
N PRO A 231 -8.56 17.71 0.20
CA PRO A 231 -9.35 17.94 -1.02
C PRO A 231 -8.84 17.14 -2.21
N GLU A 232 -7.53 16.93 -2.32
CA GLU A 232 -6.91 16.21 -3.43
C GLU A 232 -7.02 14.70 -3.24
N VAL A 233 -6.86 14.19 -2.01
CA VAL A 233 -7.14 12.78 -1.70
C VAL A 233 -8.61 12.46 -1.98
N LYS A 234 -9.54 13.37 -1.62
CA LYS A 234 -10.96 13.23 -1.94
C LYS A 234 -11.22 13.15 -3.44
N LYS A 235 -10.64 14.03 -4.24
CA LYS A 235 -10.77 13.99 -5.72
C LYS A 235 -10.29 12.65 -6.28
N THR A 236 -9.18 12.14 -5.76
CA THR A 236 -8.62 10.84 -6.17
C THR A 236 -9.55 9.69 -5.77
N ALA A 237 -10.07 9.69 -4.53
CA ALA A 237 -11.03 8.68 -4.06
C ALA A 237 -12.33 8.70 -4.86
N ASP A 238 -12.89 9.89 -5.13
CA ASP A 238 -14.09 10.04 -5.96
C ASP A 238 -13.84 9.55 -7.39
N TYR A 239 -12.64 9.80 -7.94
CA TYR A 239 -12.27 9.29 -9.27
C TYR A 239 -12.24 7.75 -9.30
N ILE A 240 -11.58 7.11 -8.33
CA ILE A 240 -11.54 5.65 -8.18
C ILE A 240 -12.97 5.08 -8.07
N ARG A 241 -13.81 5.69 -7.25
CA ARG A 241 -15.21 5.28 -7.08
C ARG A 241 -15.99 5.40 -8.39
N SER A 242 -15.77 6.44 -9.18
CA SER A 242 -16.40 6.62 -10.49
C SER A 242 -16.06 5.51 -11.49
N LYS A 243 -14.94 4.80 -11.28
CA LYS A 243 -14.50 3.63 -12.07
C LYS A 243 -15.00 2.30 -11.50
N GLY A 244 -15.82 2.30 -10.45
CA GLY A 244 -16.31 1.09 -9.78
C GLY A 244 -15.24 0.35 -8.99
N ALA A 245 -14.27 1.06 -8.42
CA ALA A 245 -13.16 0.56 -7.61
C ALA A 245 -13.20 1.14 -6.18
N TYR A 246 -12.39 0.59 -5.28
CA TYR A 246 -12.30 0.95 -3.87
C TYR A 246 -11.01 1.69 -3.59
N SER A 247 -11.10 2.77 -2.81
CA SER A 247 -9.97 3.56 -2.36
C SER A 247 -9.56 3.19 -0.93
N VAL A 248 -8.25 3.00 -0.72
CA VAL A 248 -7.66 2.70 0.59
C VAL A 248 -6.72 3.83 0.94
N ASN A 249 -7.06 4.63 1.96
CA ASN A 249 -6.16 5.66 2.46
C ASN A 249 -5.10 5.02 3.36
N ALA A 250 -3.86 5.48 3.26
CA ALA A 250 -2.74 4.94 4.02
C ALA A 250 -1.91 6.06 4.63
N SER A 251 -1.62 5.92 5.90
CA SER A 251 -0.59 6.63 6.64
C SER A 251 -0.39 5.92 7.96
N ASP A 252 0.83 5.70 8.35
CA ASP A 252 1.17 5.33 9.72
C ASP A 252 1.15 6.55 10.66
N GLY A 253 1.48 6.34 11.95
CA GLY A 253 1.52 7.38 12.96
C GLY A 253 0.18 7.71 13.64
N ASP A 254 0.20 8.73 14.51
CA ASP A 254 -0.99 9.21 15.24
C ASP A 254 -1.86 10.11 14.36
N LEU A 255 -3.01 9.60 13.95
CA LEU A 255 -3.97 10.30 13.10
C LEU A 255 -5.21 10.80 13.85
N TRP A 256 -5.30 10.63 15.18
CA TRP A 256 -6.53 10.95 15.91
C TRP A 256 -6.99 12.40 15.75
N SER A 257 -6.08 13.34 15.59
CA SER A 257 -6.41 14.76 15.42
C SER A 257 -7.04 15.09 14.06
N VAL A 258 -6.92 14.20 13.07
CA VAL A 258 -7.42 14.36 11.70
C VAL A 258 -8.22 13.17 11.19
N ILE A 259 -8.55 12.20 12.05
CA ILE A 259 -9.14 10.93 11.61
C ILE A 259 -10.48 11.09 10.87
N ASP A 260 -11.29 12.08 11.26
CA ASP A 260 -12.55 12.38 10.57
C ASP A 260 -12.29 12.95 9.16
N ASP A 261 -11.32 13.85 9.04
CA ASP A 261 -10.91 14.42 7.76
C ASP A 261 -10.26 13.32 6.88
N PHE A 262 -9.43 12.46 7.48
CA PHE A 262 -8.71 11.37 6.81
C PHE A 262 -9.64 10.27 6.26
N LEU A 263 -10.72 9.96 6.95
CA LEU A 263 -11.70 8.95 6.54
C LEU A 263 -12.90 9.58 5.84
N VAL A 264 -13.68 10.36 6.59
CA VAL A 264 -14.96 10.93 6.11
C VAL A 264 -14.72 12.09 5.15
N GLY A 265 -13.81 13.00 5.49
CA GLY A 265 -13.45 14.14 4.65
C GLY A 265 -12.88 13.73 3.30
N CYS A 266 -11.96 12.77 3.28
CA CYS A 266 -11.41 12.20 2.05
C CYS A 266 -12.40 11.30 1.31
N GLY A 267 -13.43 10.78 1.98
CA GLY A 267 -14.46 9.94 1.38
C GLY A 267 -13.95 8.61 0.85
N VAL A 268 -12.95 8.02 1.51
CA VAL A 268 -12.35 6.73 1.13
C VAL A 268 -13.20 5.54 1.57
N ASP A 269 -12.85 4.33 1.14
CA ASP A 269 -13.57 3.11 1.50
C ASP A 269 -12.90 2.34 2.63
N ALA A 270 -11.57 2.52 2.79
CA ALA A 270 -10.77 1.79 3.76
C ALA A 270 -9.56 2.59 4.25
N TYR A 271 -8.99 2.12 5.38
CA TYR A 271 -7.75 2.63 5.98
C TYR A 271 -6.77 1.49 6.22
N MET A 272 -5.51 1.69 5.84
CA MET A 272 -4.38 0.78 6.03
C MET A 272 -3.23 1.50 6.74
N GLU A 273 -2.27 0.73 7.26
CA GLU A 273 -1.13 1.20 8.06
C GLU A 273 -1.54 1.72 9.44
N ILE A 274 -2.45 0.97 10.09
CA ILE A 274 -2.87 1.28 11.45
C ILE A 274 -1.69 1.11 12.40
N ASP A 275 -1.10 2.22 12.82
CA ASP A 275 0.05 2.26 13.71
C ASP A 275 -0.38 2.19 15.18
N ARG A 276 -0.42 0.97 15.70
CA ARG A 276 -0.78 0.74 17.07
C ARG A 276 0.21 1.35 18.07
N HIS A 277 1.49 1.40 17.71
CA HIS A 277 2.53 1.99 18.55
C HIS A 277 2.33 3.50 18.74
N ALA A 278 1.83 4.18 17.71
CA ALA A 278 1.44 5.58 17.77
C ALA A 278 0.05 5.82 18.42
N GLY A 279 -0.62 4.77 18.89
CA GLY A 279 -1.89 4.84 19.61
C GLY A 279 -3.14 4.69 18.75
N MET A 280 -3.00 4.28 17.50
CA MET A 280 -4.13 3.94 16.62
C MET A 280 -4.65 2.54 16.97
N GLU A 281 -5.68 2.47 17.81
CA GLU A 281 -6.25 1.21 18.29
C GLU A 281 -7.40 0.74 17.39
N LEU A 282 -7.30 -0.50 16.87
CA LEU A 282 -8.31 -1.09 15.98
C LEU A 282 -9.71 -1.09 16.61
N ALA A 283 -9.82 -1.44 17.89
CA ALA A 283 -11.10 -1.43 18.60
C ALA A 283 -11.78 -0.06 18.61
N LYS A 284 -11.01 1.02 18.82
CA LYS A 284 -11.54 2.40 18.80
C LYS A 284 -11.97 2.82 17.41
N LEU A 285 -11.15 2.47 16.38
CA LEU A 285 -11.48 2.75 14.98
C LEU A 285 -12.75 2.02 14.56
N ILE A 286 -12.87 0.73 14.85
CA ILE A 286 -14.05 -0.06 14.53
C ILE A 286 -15.27 0.42 15.33
N GLY A 287 -15.12 0.71 16.61
CA GLY A 287 -16.21 1.22 17.45
C GLY A 287 -16.81 2.52 16.91
N ARG A 288 -15.97 3.39 16.32
CA ARG A 288 -16.43 4.68 15.78
C ARG A 288 -16.85 4.60 14.31
N PHE A 289 -16.14 3.82 13.49
CA PHE A 289 -16.25 3.90 12.03
C PHE A 289 -16.49 2.54 11.34
N GLY A 290 -16.46 1.41 12.05
CA GLY A 290 -16.47 0.06 11.46
C GLY A 290 -17.70 -0.29 10.61
N LYS A 291 -18.78 0.51 10.68
CA LYS A 291 -19.95 0.36 9.81
C LYS A 291 -19.78 1.03 8.45
N GLN A 292 -18.84 1.96 8.34
CA GLN A 292 -18.64 2.79 7.14
C GLN A 292 -17.36 2.44 6.41
N PHE A 293 -16.28 2.13 7.14
CA PHE A 293 -14.95 1.91 6.59
C PHE A 293 -14.46 0.50 6.86
N THR A 294 -13.57 0.01 5.99
CA THR A 294 -12.81 -1.23 6.22
C THR A 294 -11.44 -0.88 6.77
N PHE A 295 -10.99 -1.62 7.78
CA PHE A 295 -9.70 -1.43 8.43
C PHE A 295 -8.76 -2.57 8.11
N PHE A 296 -7.52 -2.25 7.69
CA PHE A 296 -6.46 -3.19 7.36
C PHE A 296 -5.39 -3.07 8.44
N GLY A 297 -5.20 -4.10 9.21
CA GLY A 297 -4.24 -4.08 10.31
C GLY A 297 -4.61 -5.08 11.41
N ASP A 298 -4.09 -5.00 12.64
CA ASP A 298 -3.18 -3.95 13.12
C ASP A 298 -1.98 -4.55 13.89
N ILE A 299 -1.40 -5.65 13.38
CA ILE A 299 -0.28 -6.27 14.07
C ILE A 299 0.97 -5.39 13.93
N ASP A 300 1.51 -4.94 15.06
CA ASP A 300 2.68 -4.06 15.09
C ASP A 300 3.94 -4.78 14.61
N CYS A 301 4.52 -4.30 13.51
CA CYS A 301 5.74 -4.83 12.92
C CYS A 301 6.99 -4.39 13.66
N GLY A 302 7.03 -3.12 14.09
CA GLY A 302 8.21 -2.47 14.64
C GLY A 302 8.61 -3.00 16.00
N ASN A 303 7.64 -3.33 16.85
CA ASN A 303 7.88 -3.78 18.21
C ASN A 303 7.40 -5.21 18.43
N THR A 304 6.10 -5.48 18.25
CA THR A 304 5.52 -6.78 18.58
C THR A 304 6.15 -7.91 17.76
N LEU A 305 6.11 -7.82 16.43
CA LEU A 305 6.68 -8.88 15.58
C LEU A 305 8.22 -8.94 15.67
N SER A 306 8.89 -7.82 15.89
CA SER A 306 10.35 -7.79 15.94
C SER A 306 10.93 -8.30 17.27
N PHE A 307 10.24 -8.06 18.40
CA PHE A 307 10.89 -8.22 19.70
C PHE A 307 10.09 -9.04 20.74
N SER A 308 8.79 -9.29 20.52
CA SER A 308 8.00 -10.08 21.45
C SER A 308 8.24 -11.58 21.28
N SER A 309 7.86 -12.37 22.28
CA SER A 309 7.86 -13.83 22.19
C SER A 309 6.75 -14.34 21.26
N PRO A 310 6.89 -15.54 20.69
CA PRO A 310 5.84 -16.17 19.88
C PRO A 310 4.48 -16.26 20.59
N ASP A 311 4.46 -16.46 21.89
CA ASP A 311 3.22 -16.55 22.68
C ASP A 311 2.54 -15.18 22.86
N GLU A 312 3.30 -14.11 23.00
CA GLU A 312 2.78 -12.75 23.05
C GLU A 312 2.20 -12.36 21.68
N ILE A 313 2.89 -12.74 20.60
CA ILE A 313 2.41 -12.53 19.23
C ILE A 313 1.09 -13.25 18.98
N ARG A 314 0.95 -14.53 19.40
CA ARG A 314 -0.32 -15.26 19.28
C ARG A 314 -1.46 -14.57 20.05
N LYS A 315 -1.18 -14.05 21.25
CA LYS A 315 -2.16 -13.27 22.02
C LYS A 315 -2.58 -11.99 21.30
N ASP A 316 -1.63 -11.30 20.66
CA ASP A 316 -1.92 -10.08 19.90
C ASP A 316 -2.73 -10.38 18.62
N VAL A 317 -2.44 -11.48 17.94
CA VAL A 317 -3.24 -11.98 16.80
C VAL A 317 -4.69 -12.25 17.24
N LEU A 318 -4.88 -12.96 18.37
CA LEU A 318 -6.20 -13.22 18.91
C LEU A 318 -6.97 -11.93 19.22
N ARG A 319 -6.31 -10.96 19.90
CA ARG A 319 -6.87 -9.63 20.15
C ARG A 319 -7.30 -8.94 18.85
N CYS A 320 -6.40 -8.86 17.86
CA CYS A 320 -6.67 -8.21 16.60
C CYS A 320 -7.89 -8.81 15.87
N LEU A 321 -7.97 -10.15 15.83
CA LEU A 321 -9.08 -10.84 15.19
C LEU A 321 -10.40 -10.65 15.95
N GLU A 322 -10.39 -10.70 17.30
CA GLU A 322 -11.59 -10.47 18.10
C GLU A 322 -12.08 -9.02 18.00
N GLU A 323 -11.19 -8.03 18.05
CA GLU A 323 -11.54 -6.64 17.83
C GLU A 323 -12.10 -6.42 16.41
N GLY A 324 -11.47 -7.06 15.40
CA GLY A 324 -11.87 -6.97 14.00
C GLY A 324 -13.26 -7.52 13.70
N ARG A 325 -13.76 -8.50 14.47
CA ARG A 325 -15.10 -9.11 14.29
C ARG A 325 -16.27 -8.15 14.44
N ALA A 326 -16.07 -7.05 15.17
CA ALA A 326 -17.11 -6.05 15.38
C ALA A 326 -17.35 -5.13 14.18
N GLY A 327 -16.54 -5.22 13.14
CA GLY A 327 -16.63 -4.36 11.97
C GLY A 327 -16.10 -4.98 10.67
N SER A 328 -15.80 -4.15 9.69
CA SER A 328 -15.17 -4.56 8.44
C SER A 328 -13.65 -4.56 8.61
N HIS A 329 -13.04 -5.74 8.59
CA HIS A 329 -11.63 -5.93 8.90
C HIS A 329 -10.94 -6.88 7.94
N ILE A 330 -9.72 -6.51 7.52
CA ILE A 330 -8.77 -7.36 6.80
C ILE A 330 -7.52 -7.47 7.66
N PHE A 331 -7.17 -8.71 8.03
CA PHE A 331 -6.02 -8.99 8.88
C PHE A 331 -4.72 -8.83 8.08
N THR A 332 -3.83 -7.99 8.58
CA THR A 332 -2.50 -7.76 8.02
C THR A 332 -1.59 -7.15 9.10
N PRO A 333 -0.27 -7.28 8.98
CA PRO A 333 0.64 -6.42 9.72
C PRO A 333 0.39 -4.94 9.44
N GLY A 334 0.65 -4.08 10.42
CA GLY A 334 0.44 -2.62 10.31
C GLY A 334 1.38 -1.93 9.32
N ASN A 335 2.49 -2.57 8.95
CA ASN A 335 3.46 -2.06 7.98
C ASN A 335 4.22 -3.22 7.32
N ALA A 336 5.31 -2.94 6.58
CA ALA A 336 6.15 -3.92 5.92
C ALA A 336 6.80 -4.93 6.88
N ILE A 337 6.87 -6.19 6.46
CA ILE A 337 7.64 -7.24 7.11
C ILE A 337 9.10 -7.11 6.67
N THR A 338 9.92 -6.55 7.53
CA THR A 338 11.33 -6.25 7.29
C THR A 338 12.26 -7.37 7.79
N SER A 339 13.55 -7.21 7.56
CA SER A 339 14.60 -8.16 8.02
C SER A 339 14.75 -8.22 9.54
N SER A 340 14.18 -7.29 10.29
CA SER A 340 14.19 -7.30 11.76
C SER A 340 13.27 -8.35 12.37
N ILE A 341 12.30 -8.87 11.59
CA ILE A 341 11.30 -9.82 12.08
C ILE A 341 11.84 -11.26 11.97
N PRO A 342 12.02 -11.97 13.10
CA PRO A 342 12.45 -13.36 13.08
C PRO A 342 11.40 -14.27 12.42
N LEU A 343 11.88 -15.34 11.76
CA LEU A 343 10.99 -16.33 11.12
C LEU A 343 10.00 -16.94 12.12
N GLU A 344 10.44 -17.27 13.34
CA GLU A 344 9.59 -17.84 14.38
C GLU A 344 8.44 -16.89 14.77
N ASN A 345 8.70 -15.59 14.84
CA ASN A 345 7.73 -14.57 15.18
C ASN A 345 6.71 -14.39 14.04
N TYR A 346 7.20 -14.34 12.80
CA TYR A 346 6.33 -14.30 11.63
C TYR A 346 5.43 -15.55 11.54
N LEU A 347 5.99 -16.74 11.78
CA LEU A 347 5.21 -17.99 11.84
C LEU A 347 4.22 -18.00 13.01
N ALA A 348 4.56 -17.42 14.16
CA ALA A 348 3.63 -17.29 15.28
C ALA A 348 2.40 -16.45 14.88
N MET A 349 2.60 -15.36 14.13
CA MET A 349 1.51 -14.53 13.61
C MET A 349 0.63 -15.31 12.62
N VAL A 350 1.25 -15.90 11.59
CA VAL A 350 0.51 -16.63 10.55
C VAL A 350 -0.23 -17.84 11.13
N ASN A 351 0.43 -18.61 12.02
CA ASN A 351 -0.17 -19.77 12.64
C ASN A 351 -1.22 -19.39 13.69
N GLY A 352 -1.05 -18.29 14.43
CA GLY A 352 -2.09 -17.77 15.32
C GLY A 352 -3.38 -17.44 14.57
N TYR A 353 -3.27 -16.80 13.41
CA TYR A 353 -4.42 -16.57 12.52
C TYR A 353 -5.05 -17.90 12.05
N ARG A 354 -4.23 -18.86 11.61
CA ARG A 354 -4.70 -20.17 11.11
C ARG A 354 -5.39 -20.99 12.20
N GLU A 355 -4.83 -21.04 13.39
CA GLU A 355 -5.42 -21.68 14.58
C GLU A 355 -6.79 -21.09 14.93
N TYR A 356 -6.90 -19.76 14.96
CA TYR A 356 -8.15 -19.05 15.23
C TYR A 356 -9.29 -19.46 14.27
N TRP A 357 -8.96 -19.65 12.99
CA TRP A 357 -9.93 -20.04 11.97
C TRP A 357 -9.99 -21.54 11.71
N GLY A 358 -9.34 -22.38 12.50
CA GLY A 358 -9.33 -23.84 12.33
C GLY A 358 -8.69 -24.30 11.01
N LEU A 359 -7.71 -23.58 10.51
CA LEU A 359 -6.94 -23.92 9.32
C LEU A 359 -5.69 -24.71 9.69
N ASP A 360 -5.17 -25.52 8.74
CA ASP A 360 -3.92 -26.27 8.95
C ASP A 360 -2.74 -25.34 9.28
N ILE A 361 -1.96 -25.70 10.29
CA ILE A 361 -0.76 -24.97 10.71
C ILE A 361 0.30 -25.04 9.62
N LEU A 362 0.89 -23.89 9.29
CA LEU A 362 2.03 -23.81 8.38
C LEU A 362 3.28 -24.38 9.05
N LYS A 363 3.88 -25.39 8.40
CA LYS A 363 5.17 -25.99 8.77
C LYS A 363 6.18 -25.72 7.65
N ILE A 364 7.34 -25.17 8.00
CA ILE A 364 8.42 -24.86 7.07
C ILE A 364 9.67 -25.64 7.51
#